data_90adc33ea8a381d60753056ba15416bc
#
_entry.id   90adc33ea8a381d60753056ba15416bc
#
_cell.length_a   1.000
_cell.length_b   1.000
_cell.length_c   1.000
_cell.angle_alpha   90.00
_cell.angle_beta   90.00
_cell.angle_gamma   90.00
#
_symmetry.space_group_name_H-M   'P 1'
#
loop_
_entity.id
_entity.type
_entity.pdbx_description
1 polymer ?
#
loop_
_entity_poly.entity_id
_entity_poly.type
_entity_poly.pdbx_seq_one_letter_code
_entity_poly.pdbx_strand_id
1 'polypeptide(L)'
;MAKMILVTGSSGYIGGQTMLNLKDAGHVVIGVDTVAPPDHLRGVPDRFYQEDFAKNRGLQLLDEFAPWAIVHCAGSSLVGPSLGRPADYYNNNFVKTKTMLDRIVDHKINTRVIFSSSAACYGEPVITPCSEVDPCDPISPYGESKLMIEWMLASYNRAYNLNYMAFRYFNACGADRQARHGQRSGATHIIARVLESIRDGREFVLNGDDYPTEDGTCIRDYVHVQDIADAHIQAIDRDLPAGVYNLGTKQGASNREIIQLAEKITGKKVKITTGPRRAGDPAVLTASADRWSEVSGWQPKWNMDDMISHAWYWYNR
;
A
#
# COMPACT_ATOMS: atom_id res chain seq x y z
N MET A 1 4.65 -24.40 7.57
CA MET A 1 4.68 -24.25 9.04
C MET A 1 4.26 -22.84 9.43
N ALA A 2 3.55 -22.69 10.54
CA ALA A 2 3.20 -21.37 11.07
C ALA A 2 4.48 -20.57 11.38
N LYS A 3 4.53 -19.32 10.94
CA LYS A 3 5.63 -18.39 11.20
C LYS A 3 5.12 -17.23 12.04
N MET A 4 5.97 -16.61 12.84
CA MET A 4 5.64 -15.42 13.60
C MET A 4 5.96 -14.18 12.77
N ILE A 5 4.95 -13.35 12.51
CA ILE A 5 5.03 -12.18 11.66
C ILE A 5 4.67 -10.93 12.46
N LEU A 6 5.52 -9.93 12.42
CA LEU A 6 5.23 -8.63 12.99
C LEU A 6 4.75 -7.67 11.89
N VAL A 7 3.59 -7.05 12.08
CA VAL A 7 3.00 -6.10 11.12
C VAL A 7 2.97 -4.72 11.76
N THR A 8 3.77 -3.78 11.24
CA THR A 8 3.69 -2.37 11.64
C THR A 8 2.68 -1.64 10.77
N GLY A 9 1.99 -0.63 11.32
CA GLY A 9 0.88 0.00 10.62
C GLY A 9 -0.33 -0.93 10.49
N SER A 10 -0.46 -1.83 11.44
CA SER A 10 -1.43 -2.93 11.46
C SER A 10 -2.89 -2.46 11.55
N SER A 11 -3.15 -1.27 12.09
CA SER A 11 -4.48 -0.66 12.15
C SER A 11 -4.89 0.05 10.85
N GLY A 12 -3.97 0.14 9.88
CA GLY A 12 -4.18 0.78 8.57
C GLY A 12 -4.86 -0.14 7.55
N TYR A 13 -5.13 0.41 6.35
CA TYR A 13 -5.82 -0.30 5.28
C TYR A 13 -5.04 -1.53 4.77
N ILE A 14 -3.78 -1.34 4.35
CA ILE A 14 -2.96 -2.45 3.82
C ILE A 14 -2.52 -3.38 4.95
N GLY A 15 -2.04 -2.82 6.07
CA GLY A 15 -1.60 -3.62 7.21
C GLY A 15 -2.71 -4.50 7.81
N GLY A 16 -3.93 -3.95 7.94
CA GLY A 16 -5.10 -4.68 8.41
C GLY A 16 -5.51 -5.83 7.49
N GLN A 17 -5.54 -5.59 6.17
CA GLN A 17 -5.82 -6.67 5.21
C GLN A 17 -4.74 -7.74 5.24
N THR A 18 -3.47 -7.32 5.32
CA THR A 18 -2.35 -8.27 5.38
C THR A 18 -2.44 -9.13 6.64
N MET A 19 -2.80 -8.56 7.81
CA MET A 19 -3.03 -9.35 9.02
C MET A 19 -4.12 -10.40 8.84
N LEU A 20 -5.26 -10.04 8.24
CA LEU A 20 -6.35 -10.99 7.95
C LEU A 20 -5.87 -12.16 7.09
N ASN A 21 -5.21 -11.86 5.98
CA ASN A 21 -4.72 -12.90 5.08
C ASN A 21 -3.63 -13.77 5.74
N LEU A 22 -2.76 -13.19 6.58
CA LEU A 22 -1.77 -13.93 7.36
C LEU A 22 -2.44 -14.90 8.37
N LYS A 23 -3.50 -14.45 9.03
CA LYS A 23 -4.27 -15.33 9.93
C LYS A 23 -4.98 -16.43 9.16
N ASP A 24 -5.59 -16.13 8.02
CA ASP A 24 -6.21 -17.12 7.14
C ASP A 24 -5.18 -18.17 6.63
N ALA A 25 -3.91 -17.76 6.44
CA ALA A 25 -2.80 -18.65 6.09
C ALA A 25 -2.21 -19.42 7.30
N GLY A 26 -2.71 -19.20 8.50
CA GLY A 26 -2.30 -19.93 9.71
C GLY A 26 -1.02 -19.43 10.38
N HIS A 27 -0.60 -18.20 10.10
CA HIS A 27 0.55 -17.57 10.76
C HIS A 27 0.17 -16.99 12.13
N VAL A 28 1.18 -16.81 12.99
CA VAL A 28 1.09 -16.05 14.24
C VAL A 28 1.38 -14.59 13.92
N VAL A 29 0.45 -13.70 14.25
CA VAL A 29 0.51 -12.28 13.86
C VAL A 29 0.60 -11.39 15.08
N ILE A 30 1.62 -10.52 15.09
CA ILE A 30 1.80 -9.45 16.06
C ILE A 30 1.54 -8.13 15.36
N GLY A 31 0.50 -7.42 15.77
CA GLY A 31 0.17 -6.09 15.26
C GLY A 31 0.83 -4.99 16.09
N VAL A 32 1.43 -4.00 15.42
CA VAL A 32 2.02 -2.81 16.06
C VAL A 32 1.51 -1.56 15.32
N ASP A 33 0.92 -0.64 16.05
CA ASP A 33 0.46 0.64 15.50
C ASP A 33 0.38 1.70 16.62
N THR A 34 0.51 2.96 16.26
CA THR A 34 0.30 4.09 17.19
C THR A 34 -1.18 4.34 17.48
N VAL A 35 -2.06 3.79 16.65
CA VAL A 35 -3.51 3.92 16.75
C VAL A 35 -4.12 2.55 17.08
N ALA A 36 -5.07 2.52 17.99
CA ALA A 36 -5.82 1.30 18.29
C ALA A 36 -6.48 0.71 17.02
N PRO A 37 -6.55 -0.62 16.90
CA PRO A 37 -7.23 -1.24 15.77
C PRO A 37 -8.72 -0.87 15.78
N PRO A 38 -9.31 -0.63 14.60
CA PRO A 38 -10.76 -0.48 14.49
C PRO A 38 -11.46 -1.75 14.98
N ASP A 39 -12.71 -1.63 15.41
CA ASP A 39 -13.44 -2.72 16.07
C ASP A 39 -13.44 -4.04 15.29
N HIS A 40 -13.57 -3.95 13.97
CA HIS A 40 -13.54 -5.13 13.08
C HIS A 40 -12.18 -5.82 12.93
N LEU A 41 -11.09 -5.18 13.40
CA LEU A 41 -9.76 -5.79 13.46
C LEU A 41 -9.35 -6.18 14.89
N ARG A 42 -10.16 -5.87 15.92
CA ARG A 42 -9.88 -6.32 17.27
C ARG A 42 -9.92 -7.84 17.35
N GLY A 43 -8.86 -8.42 17.90
CA GLY A 43 -8.72 -9.88 18.03
C GLY A 43 -8.27 -10.59 16.75
N VAL A 44 -8.01 -9.87 15.64
CA VAL A 44 -7.39 -10.47 14.44
C VAL A 44 -5.94 -10.85 14.70
N PRO A 45 -5.05 -9.97 15.19
CA PRO A 45 -3.70 -10.38 15.57
C PRO A 45 -3.73 -11.21 16.87
N ASP A 46 -2.79 -12.14 17.00
CA ASP A 46 -2.62 -12.92 18.25
C ASP A 46 -2.20 -12.01 19.42
N ARG A 47 -1.48 -10.94 19.11
CA ARG A 47 -1.13 -9.86 20.04
C ARG A 47 -1.16 -8.53 19.32
N PHE A 48 -1.59 -7.48 20.01
CA PHE A 48 -1.56 -6.11 19.51
C PHE A 48 -0.87 -5.20 20.52
N TYR A 49 0.03 -4.36 20.01
CA TYR A 49 0.72 -3.34 20.79
C TYR A 49 0.44 -1.97 20.20
N GLN A 50 -0.16 -1.10 21.02
CA GLN A 50 -0.36 0.30 20.63
C GLN A 50 0.91 1.08 20.93
N GLU A 51 1.88 0.98 20.01
CA GLU A 51 3.23 1.49 20.18
C GLU A 51 3.77 2.11 18.88
N ASP A 52 4.71 3.04 19.02
CA ASP A 52 5.54 3.49 17.91
C ASP A 52 6.65 2.44 17.70
N PHE A 53 6.67 1.82 16.52
CA PHE A 53 7.61 0.74 16.18
C PHE A 53 9.10 1.14 16.30
N ALA A 54 9.41 2.45 16.23
CA ALA A 54 10.76 3.01 16.32
C ALA A 54 11.12 3.55 17.71
N LYS A 55 10.23 3.42 18.70
CA LYS A 55 10.48 3.83 20.08
C LYS A 55 10.79 2.63 20.99
N ASN A 56 11.25 2.92 22.22
CA ASN A 56 11.76 1.92 23.16
C ASN A 56 10.97 0.62 23.19
N ARG A 57 9.66 0.67 23.48
CA ARG A 57 8.85 -0.55 23.57
C ARG A 57 8.65 -1.21 22.20
N GLY A 58 8.39 -0.44 21.16
CA GLY A 58 8.25 -0.95 19.79
C GLY A 58 9.51 -1.69 19.31
N LEU A 59 10.69 -1.13 19.60
CA LEU A 59 11.98 -1.78 19.29
C LEU A 59 12.22 -3.05 20.12
N GLN A 60 11.84 -3.05 21.41
CA GLN A 60 11.95 -4.24 22.27
C GLN A 60 11.14 -5.43 21.77
N LEU A 61 10.01 -5.18 21.07
CA LEU A 61 9.21 -6.26 20.49
C LEU A 61 9.99 -7.07 19.44
N LEU A 62 10.96 -6.44 18.76
CA LEU A 62 11.82 -7.14 17.81
C LEU A 62 12.70 -8.18 18.51
N ASP A 63 13.25 -7.84 19.69
CA ASP A 63 14.06 -8.76 20.48
C ASP A 63 13.22 -9.83 21.16
N GLU A 64 12.07 -9.41 21.71
CA GLU A 64 11.16 -10.30 22.46
C GLU A 64 10.61 -11.42 21.57
N PHE A 65 10.23 -11.07 20.34
CA PHE A 65 9.56 -11.99 19.42
C PHE A 65 10.48 -12.59 18.36
N ALA A 66 11.60 -11.95 18.05
CA ALA A 66 12.48 -12.35 16.94
C ALA A 66 11.68 -12.82 15.70
N PRO A 67 10.80 -11.96 15.13
CA PRO A 67 9.83 -12.39 14.13
C PRO A 67 10.53 -12.95 12.89
N TRP A 68 9.96 -14.00 12.29
CA TRP A 68 10.44 -14.55 11.02
C TRP A 68 10.46 -13.50 9.90
N ALA A 69 9.43 -12.65 9.88
CA ALA A 69 9.35 -11.52 8.96
C ALA A 69 8.66 -10.32 9.61
N ILE A 70 9.01 -9.14 9.13
CA ILE A 70 8.36 -7.86 9.46
C ILE A 70 7.67 -7.35 8.20
N VAL A 71 6.35 -7.21 8.23
CA VAL A 71 5.59 -6.48 7.20
C VAL A 71 5.51 -5.03 7.65
N HIS A 72 6.26 -4.16 6.98
CA HIS A 72 6.40 -2.77 7.36
C HIS A 72 5.50 -1.87 6.52
N CYS A 73 4.26 -1.66 7.03
CA CYS A 73 3.25 -0.76 6.43
C CYS A 73 3.16 0.59 7.15
N ALA A 74 3.78 0.74 8.33
CA ALA A 74 3.74 1.99 9.08
C ALA A 74 4.41 3.13 8.32
N GLY A 75 3.76 4.30 8.32
CA GLY A 75 4.29 5.51 7.71
C GLY A 75 3.19 6.48 7.28
N SER A 76 3.58 7.71 6.99
CA SER A 76 2.70 8.71 6.38
C SER A 76 2.54 8.41 4.90
N SER A 77 1.31 8.31 4.39
CA SER A 77 1.01 7.76 3.05
C SER A 77 0.37 8.77 2.07
N LEU A 78 0.06 9.99 2.50
CA LEU A 78 -0.63 10.97 1.66
C LEU A 78 0.36 11.84 0.88
N VAL A 79 0.31 11.82 -0.45
CA VAL A 79 1.20 12.61 -1.33
C VAL A 79 0.99 14.12 -1.12
N GLY A 80 -0.24 14.62 -1.25
CA GLY A 80 -0.53 16.04 -1.17
C GLY A 80 -0.02 16.73 0.12
N PRO A 81 -0.36 16.24 1.31
CA PRO A 81 0.14 16.81 2.58
C PRO A 81 1.66 16.80 2.71
N SER A 82 2.37 15.86 2.03
CA SER A 82 3.84 15.79 2.09
C SER A 82 4.52 17.05 1.54
N LEU A 83 3.92 17.67 0.53
CA LEU A 83 4.45 18.89 -0.09
C LEU A 83 4.56 20.07 0.90
N GLY A 84 3.61 20.18 1.83
CA GLY A 84 3.62 21.24 2.86
C GLY A 84 4.35 20.86 4.16
N ARG A 85 4.65 19.56 4.37
CA ARG A 85 5.22 19.04 5.62
C ARG A 85 6.31 17.99 5.38
N PRO A 86 7.36 18.29 4.59
CA PRO A 86 8.37 17.31 4.20
C PRO A 86 9.11 16.70 5.40
N ALA A 87 9.45 17.50 6.40
CA ALA A 87 10.16 17.03 7.59
C ALA A 87 9.42 15.91 8.34
N ASP A 88 8.08 15.99 8.41
CA ASP A 88 7.26 14.95 9.05
C ASP A 88 7.36 13.62 8.30
N TYR A 89 7.38 13.68 6.97
CA TYR A 89 7.49 12.48 6.12
C TYR A 89 8.87 11.84 6.20
N TYR A 90 9.93 12.64 6.11
CA TYR A 90 11.29 12.11 6.29
C TYR A 90 11.49 11.50 7.68
N ASN A 91 11.04 12.19 8.73
CA ASN A 91 11.15 11.67 10.09
C ASN A 91 10.31 10.40 10.28
N ASN A 92 9.02 10.45 9.91
CA ASN A 92 8.09 9.36 10.19
C ASN A 92 8.34 8.12 9.31
N ASN A 93 8.71 8.33 8.03
CA ASN A 93 8.94 7.23 7.10
C ASN A 93 10.40 6.77 7.16
N PHE A 94 11.36 7.66 6.85
CA PHE A 94 12.76 7.26 6.66
C PHE A 94 13.51 7.09 8.00
N VAL A 95 13.51 8.12 8.86
CA VAL A 95 14.32 8.08 10.10
C VAL A 95 13.85 6.96 11.01
N LYS A 96 12.54 6.81 11.23
CA LYS A 96 12.00 5.74 12.05
C LYS A 96 12.28 4.35 11.47
N THR A 97 12.17 4.18 10.16
CA THR A 97 12.51 2.90 9.52
C THR A 97 13.99 2.59 9.69
N LYS A 98 14.88 3.59 9.53
CA LYS A 98 16.31 3.43 9.82
C LYS A 98 16.53 2.93 11.24
N THR A 99 15.91 3.55 12.24
CA THR A 99 16.03 3.12 13.65
C THR A 99 15.62 1.66 13.85
N MET A 100 14.55 1.20 13.20
CA MET A 100 14.14 -0.20 13.23
C MET A 100 15.18 -1.12 12.57
N LEU A 101 15.71 -0.74 11.42
CA LEU A 101 16.72 -1.54 10.70
C LEU A 101 18.04 -1.61 11.49
N ASP A 102 18.49 -0.51 12.10
CA ASP A 102 19.66 -0.49 12.97
C ASP A 102 19.49 -1.50 14.12
N ARG A 103 18.31 -1.50 14.79
CA ARG A 103 18.02 -2.46 15.85
C ARG A 103 18.13 -3.91 15.38
N ILE A 104 17.59 -4.21 14.20
CA ILE A 104 17.65 -5.56 13.61
C ILE A 104 19.11 -5.99 13.41
N VAL A 105 19.95 -5.12 12.87
CA VAL A 105 21.36 -5.40 12.60
C VAL A 105 22.18 -5.49 13.87
N ASP A 106 22.09 -4.50 14.77
CA ASP A 106 22.87 -4.41 15.99
C ASP A 106 22.61 -5.60 16.93
N HIS A 107 21.35 -6.06 16.98
CA HIS A 107 20.92 -7.20 17.79
C HIS A 107 20.94 -8.54 17.03
N LYS A 108 21.42 -8.55 15.77
CA LYS A 108 21.53 -9.75 14.92
C LYS A 108 20.22 -10.54 14.83
N ILE A 109 19.09 -9.83 14.72
CA ILE A 109 17.78 -10.46 14.61
C ILE A 109 17.65 -11.05 13.21
N ASN A 110 17.51 -12.37 13.12
CA ASN A 110 17.35 -13.07 11.85
C ASN A 110 15.89 -12.93 11.38
N THR A 111 15.63 -11.92 10.58
CA THR A 111 14.30 -11.58 10.07
C THR A 111 14.37 -11.11 8.63
N ARG A 112 13.25 -11.22 7.92
CA ARG A 112 13.03 -10.65 6.58
C ARG A 112 12.19 -9.38 6.71
N VAL A 113 12.56 -8.30 6.03
CA VAL A 113 11.77 -7.06 5.99
C VAL A 113 11.00 -6.98 4.67
N ILE A 114 9.66 -6.92 4.74
CA ILE A 114 8.79 -6.73 3.59
C ILE A 114 8.22 -5.32 3.70
N PHE A 115 8.68 -4.43 2.82
CA PHE A 115 8.43 -3.01 2.90
C PHE A 115 7.34 -2.55 1.94
N SER A 116 6.37 -1.80 2.46
CA SER A 116 5.35 -1.10 1.68
C SER A 116 5.95 0.13 1.00
N SER A 117 6.50 -0.04 -0.22
CA SER A 117 6.92 1.06 -1.07
C SER A 117 5.76 1.61 -1.91
N SER A 118 6.02 2.41 -2.93
CA SER A 118 4.99 3.12 -3.68
C SER A 118 5.41 3.42 -5.11
N ALA A 119 4.44 3.43 -6.03
CA ALA A 119 4.58 3.97 -7.38
C ALA A 119 5.02 5.45 -7.40
N ALA A 120 4.81 6.19 -6.31
CA ALA A 120 5.26 7.57 -6.17
C ALA A 120 6.79 7.74 -6.29
N CYS A 121 7.56 6.64 -6.21
CA CYS A 121 9.01 6.64 -6.49
C CYS A 121 9.31 6.99 -7.95
N TYR A 122 8.43 6.68 -8.90
CA TYR A 122 8.64 6.95 -10.32
C TYR A 122 8.45 8.42 -10.70
N GLY A 123 7.67 9.19 -9.92
CA GLY A 123 7.33 10.57 -10.25
C GLY A 123 6.45 10.66 -11.50
N GLU A 124 6.92 11.38 -12.52
CA GLU A 124 6.28 11.52 -13.83
C GLU A 124 7.02 10.64 -14.87
N PRO A 125 6.66 9.36 -15.02
CA PRO A 125 7.39 8.46 -15.90
C PRO A 125 7.19 8.81 -17.36
N VAL A 126 8.27 8.69 -18.15
CA VAL A 126 8.25 8.89 -19.62
C VAL A 126 7.65 7.66 -20.33
N ILE A 127 7.86 6.48 -19.75
CA ILE A 127 7.41 5.19 -20.30
C ILE A 127 6.43 4.54 -19.33
N THR A 128 5.31 4.05 -19.85
CA THR A 128 4.34 3.24 -19.11
C THR A 128 3.91 2.05 -19.95
N PRO A 129 3.69 0.88 -19.34
CA PRO A 129 3.77 0.56 -17.92
C PRO A 129 5.18 0.66 -17.35
N CYS A 130 5.33 1.23 -16.13
CA CYS A 130 6.61 1.31 -15.45
C CYS A 130 7.14 -0.06 -15.05
N SER A 131 8.43 -0.28 -15.21
CA SER A 131 9.15 -1.45 -14.69
C SER A 131 10.13 -1.05 -13.58
N GLU A 132 10.63 -2.02 -12.82
CA GLU A 132 11.54 -1.75 -11.69
C GLU A 132 12.92 -1.24 -12.12
N VAL A 133 13.27 -1.37 -13.40
CA VAL A 133 14.52 -0.85 -13.97
C VAL A 133 14.41 0.58 -14.48
N ASP A 134 13.18 1.12 -14.57
CA ASP A 134 12.94 2.48 -15.02
C ASP A 134 13.45 3.51 -13.98
N PRO A 135 13.89 4.69 -14.43
CA PRO A 135 14.33 5.74 -13.54
C PRO A 135 13.27 6.11 -12.50
N CYS A 136 13.73 6.36 -11.28
CA CYS A 136 12.91 6.88 -10.21
C CYS A 136 13.27 8.35 -9.98
N ASP A 137 12.30 9.24 -10.20
CA ASP A 137 12.43 10.69 -9.99
C ASP A 137 11.20 11.21 -9.23
N PRO A 138 11.11 10.93 -7.91
CA PRO A 138 9.94 11.26 -7.13
C PRO A 138 9.74 12.77 -7.04
N ILE A 139 8.51 13.23 -7.25
CA ILE A 139 8.11 14.65 -7.23
C ILE A 139 7.44 15.07 -5.92
N SER A 140 7.59 14.28 -4.88
CA SER A 140 7.01 14.56 -3.56
C SER A 140 7.86 13.98 -2.43
N PRO A 141 7.91 14.64 -1.26
CA PRO A 141 8.60 14.10 -0.08
C PRO A 141 8.12 12.72 0.35
N TYR A 142 6.86 12.38 0.08
CA TYR A 142 6.37 11.01 0.27
C TYR A 142 7.11 10.03 -0.64
N GLY A 143 7.12 10.28 -1.95
CA GLY A 143 7.83 9.42 -2.92
C GLY A 143 9.33 9.33 -2.62
N GLU A 144 9.96 10.46 -2.32
CA GLU A 144 11.37 10.53 -1.93
C GLU A 144 11.64 9.65 -0.69
N SER A 145 10.82 9.77 0.36
CA SER A 145 10.98 8.97 1.57
C SER A 145 10.88 7.47 1.32
N LYS A 146 10.01 7.05 0.39
CA LYS A 146 9.88 5.64 0.00
C LYS A 146 11.12 5.17 -0.76
N LEU A 147 11.60 5.94 -1.74
CA LEU A 147 12.79 5.62 -2.52
C LEU A 147 14.06 5.57 -1.65
N MET A 148 14.22 6.51 -0.72
CA MET A 148 15.34 6.50 0.24
C MET A 148 15.37 5.21 1.07
N ILE A 149 14.20 4.68 1.47
CA ILE A 149 14.11 3.42 2.21
C ILE A 149 14.50 2.24 1.32
N GLU A 150 14.10 2.21 0.05
CA GLU A 150 14.54 1.16 -0.89
C GLU A 150 16.07 1.13 -1.04
N TRP A 151 16.71 2.30 -1.19
CA TRP A 151 18.17 2.41 -1.26
C TRP A 151 18.85 1.96 0.04
N MET A 152 18.26 2.33 1.17
CA MET A 152 18.74 1.90 2.48
C MET A 152 18.63 0.38 2.64
N LEU A 153 17.50 -0.23 2.31
CA LEU A 153 17.30 -1.68 2.38
C LEU A 153 18.32 -2.43 1.48
N ALA A 154 18.54 -1.94 0.26
CA ALA A 154 19.54 -2.50 -0.64
C ALA A 154 20.97 -2.39 -0.07
N SER A 155 21.28 -1.30 0.62
CA SER A 155 22.59 -1.10 1.28
C SER A 155 22.75 -2.02 2.49
N TYR A 156 21.70 -2.18 3.32
CA TYR A 156 21.72 -3.11 4.47
C TYR A 156 21.77 -4.58 4.01
N ASN A 157 21.16 -4.92 2.89
CA ASN A 157 21.30 -6.25 2.31
C ASN A 157 22.78 -6.53 1.92
N ARG A 158 23.43 -5.59 1.22
CA ARG A 158 24.85 -5.76 0.83
C ARG A 158 25.80 -5.81 2.00
N ALA A 159 25.57 -4.96 3.02
CA ALA A 159 26.51 -4.82 4.15
C ALA A 159 26.28 -5.87 5.24
N TYR A 160 25.05 -6.25 5.50
CA TYR A 160 24.65 -7.04 6.68
C TYR A 160 23.86 -8.31 6.31
N ASN A 161 23.69 -8.58 5.01
CA ASN A 161 22.89 -9.71 4.51
C ASN A 161 21.42 -9.67 5.00
N LEU A 162 20.87 -8.47 5.24
CA LEU A 162 19.46 -8.30 5.61
C LEU A 162 18.58 -8.71 4.44
N ASN A 163 17.77 -9.75 4.60
CA ASN A 163 16.81 -10.14 3.58
C ASN A 163 15.65 -9.16 3.53
N TYR A 164 15.32 -8.66 2.32
CA TYR A 164 14.21 -7.71 2.15
C TYR A 164 13.46 -7.90 0.84
N MET A 165 12.21 -7.46 0.82
CA MET A 165 11.43 -7.20 -0.37
C MET A 165 10.73 -5.85 -0.22
N ALA A 166 10.82 -4.99 -1.23
CA ALA A 166 10.10 -3.73 -1.26
C ALA A 166 9.06 -3.79 -2.38
N PHE A 167 7.80 -3.62 -2.03
CA PHE A 167 6.70 -3.63 -3.01
C PHE A 167 6.27 -2.20 -3.33
N ARG A 168 6.46 -1.77 -4.58
CA ARG A 168 5.90 -0.53 -5.11
C ARG A 168 4.44 -0.77 -5.47
N TYR A 169 3.54 -0.43 -4.55
CA TYR A 169 2.10 -0.49 -4.85
C TYR A 169 1.71 0.64 -5.79
N PHE A 170 0.91 0.30 -6.77
CA PHE A 170 0.11 1.27 -7.49
C PHE A 170 -1.16 1.56 -6.67
N ASN A 171 -2.29 1.95 -7.24
CA ASN A 171 -3.40 2.37 -6.38
C ASN A 171 -4.06 1.16 -5.70
N ALA A 172 -3.77 0.95 -4.42
CA ALA A 172 -4.46 -0.05 -3.62
C ALA A 172 -5.94 0.29 -3.49
N CYS A 173 -6.81 -0.65 -3.79
CA CYS A 173 -8.26 -0.46 -3.75
C CYS A 173 -9.02 -1.75 -3.40
N GLY A 174 -10.34 -1.69 -3.39
CA GLY A 174 -11.19 -2.80 -3.00
C GLY A 174 -11.38 -2.91 -1.47
N ALA A 175 -11.85 -4.06 -1.06
CA ALA A 175 -12.03 -4.46 0.34
C ALA A 175 -11.94 -5.97 0.45
N ASP A 176 -11.81 -6.51 1.65
CA ASP A 176 -11.93 -7.95 1.87
C ASP A 176 -13.24 -8.47 1.25
N ARG A 177 -13.19 -9.52 0.45
CA ARG A 177 -14.35 -10.07 -0.25
C ARG A 177 -15.50 -10.50 0.69
N GLN A 178 -15.18 -10.78 1.94
CA GLN A 178 -16.14 -11.10 3.00
C GLN A 178 -16.52 -9.85 3.81
N ALA A 179 -16.13 -8.65 3.37
CA ALA A 179 -16.30 -7.38 4.05
C ALA A 179 -15.77 -7.36 5.50
N ARG A 180 -14.74 -8.13 5.81
CA ARG A 180 -14.09 -8.09 7.13
C ARG A 180 -13.27 -6.83 7.32
N HIS A 181 -12.71 -6.26 6.22
CA HIS A 181 -11.88 -5.06 6.25
C HIS A 181 -11.92 -4.32 4.92
N GLY A 182 -11.76 -3.01 4.98
CA GLY A 182 -11.69 -2.12 3.82
C GLY A 182 -11.23 -0.73 4.21
N GLN A 183 -11.20 0.15 3.24
CA GLN A 183 -10.76 1.52 3.44
C GLN A 183 -11.73 2.28 4.35
N ARG A 184 -11.20 3.07 5.29
CA ARG A 184 -12.02 3.90 6.20
C ARG A 184 -12.72 5.01 5.42
N SER A 185 -13.87 5.46 5.91
CA SER A 185 -14.54 6.65 5.40
C SER A 185 -13.63 7.89 5.48
N GLY A 186 -13.80 8.81 4.52
CA GLY A 186 -12.96 9.99 4.36
C GLY A 186 -11.62 9.72 3.68
N ALA A 187 -11.46 8.58 3.04
CA ALA A 187 -10.29 8.27 2.24
C ALA A 187 -10.13 9.22 1.03
N THR A 188 -8.89 9.42 0.60
CA THR A 188 -8.56 10.34 -0.49
C THR A 188 -8.51 9.70 -1.87
N HIS A 189 -8.56 8.36 -1.94
CA HIS A 189 -8.51 7.60 -3.19
C HIS A 189 -9.84 7.69 -3.95
N ILE A 190 -9.76 7.73 -5.29
CA ILE A 190 -10.93 8.01 -6.14
C ILE A 190 -12.07 7.02 -5.90
N ILE A 191 -11.82 5.70 -5.89
CA ILE A 191 -12.87 4.68 -5.72
C ILE A 191 -13.64 4.93 -4.41
N ALA A 192 -12.92 5.12 -3.30
CA ALA A 192 -13.55 5.41 -2.01
C ALA A 192 -14.40 6.69 -2.07
N ARG A 193 -13.84 7.78 -2.61
CA ARG A 193 -14.52 9.08 -2.70
C ARG A 193 -15.77 9.03 -3.57
N VAL A 194 -15.72 8.34 -4.72
CA VAL A 194 -16.87 8.18 -5.61
C VAL A 194 -17.96 7.36 -4.91
N LEU A 195 -17.60 6.23 -4.31
CA LEU A 195 -18.57 5.38 -3.61
C LEU A 195 -19.19 6.06 -2.39
N GLU A 196 -18.41 6.83 -1.63
CA GLU A 196 -18.95 7.65 -0.53
C GLU A 196 -19.87 8.75 -1.05
N SER A 197 -19.53 9.42 -2.15
CA SER A 197 -20.40 10.43 -2.75
C SER A 197 -21.73 9.82 -3.23
N ILE A 198 -21.69 8.64 -3.84
CA ILE A 198 -22.89 7.90 -4.26
C ILE A 198 -23.72 7.47 -3.04
N ARG A 199 -23.08 6.93 -1.99
CA ARG A 199 -23.78 6.48 -0.77
C ARG A 199 -24.51 7.63 -0.09
N ASP A 200 -23.81 8.76 0.06
CA ASP A 200 -24.25 9.89 0.86
C ASP A 200 -25.04 10.93 0.03
N GLY A 201 -25.22 10.69 -1.29
CA GLY A 201 -25.89 11.64 -2.20
C GLY A 201 -25.14 12.97 -2.36
N ARG A 202 -23.82 12.95 -2.18
CA ARG A 202 -22.97 14.14 -2.26
C ARG A 202 -22.38 14.33 -3.66
N GLU A 203 -22.04 15.56 -3.98
CA GLU A 203 -21.31 15.90 -5.19
C GLU A 203 -19.87 15.36 -5.13
N PHE A 204 -19.39 14.84 -6.27
CA PHE A 204 -18.01 14.40 -6.45
C PHE A 204 -17.22 15.41 -7.27
N VAL A 205 -16.09 15.85 -6.76
CA VAL A 205 -15.19 16.75 -7.50
C VAL A 205 -14.14 15.91 -8.23
N LEU A 206 -14.22 15.91 -9.57
CA LEU A 206 -13.23 15.34 -10.47
C LEU A 206 -12.08 16.34 -10.64
N ASN A 207 -10.85 15.91 -10.33
CA ASN A 207 -9.67 16.77 -10.37
C ASN A 207 -9.01 16.75 -11.77
N GLY A 208 -9.32 17.75 -12.59
CA GLY A 208 -8.84 17.88 -13.97
C GLY A 208 -9.59 16.99 -14.96
N ASP A 209 -9.89 17.56 -16.12
CA ASP A 209 -10.50 16.89 -17.28
C ASP A 209 -9.85 17.30 -18.61
N ASP A 210 -8.64 17.82 -18.52
CA ASP A 210 -7.84 18.35 -19.62
C ASP A 210 -6.48 17.65 -19.77
N TYR A 211 -6.32 16.44 -19.16
CA TYR A 211 -5.11 15.63 -19.32
C TYR A 211 -4.97 15.13 -20.79
N PRO A 212 -3.74 14.88 -21.28
CA PRO A 212 -3.51 14.32 -22.62
C PRO A 212 -3.81 12.81 -22.64
N THR A 213 -5.05 12.44 -22.36
CA THR A 213 -5.62 11.10 -22.35
C THR A 213 -6.90 11.09 -23.17
N GLU A 214 -7.43 9.92 -23.52
CA GLU A 214 -8.58 9.78 -24.40
C GLU A 214 -9.81 10.54 -23.89
N ASP A 215 -10.10 10.47 -22.57
CA ASP A 215 -11.27 11.10 -21.95
C ASP A 215 -10.94 12.38 -21.15
N GLY A 216 -9.70 12.85 -21.24
CA GLY A 216 -9.21 14.04 -20.57
C GLY A 216 -8.90 13.84 -19.07
N THR A 217 -9.10 12.64 -18.51
CA THR A 217 -8.84 12.37 -17.11
C THR A 217 -7.61 11.48 -16.90
N CYS A 218 -6.95 11.57 -15.75
CA CYS A 218 -5.73 10.79 -15.52
C CYS A 218 -6.02 9.29 -15.43
N ILE A 219 -5.08 8.50 -15.94
CA ILE A 219 -5.13 7.02 -15.95
C ILE A 219 -4.22 6.47 -14.84
N ARG A 220 -4.74 5.56 -14.05
CA ARG A 220 -4.00 4.89 -12.96
C ARG A 220 -4.19 3.38 -13.03
N ASP A 221 -3.17 2.66 -12.62
CA ASP A 221 -3.25 1.23 -12.34
C ASP A 221 -3.83 1.03 -10.94
N TYR A 222 -4.69 0.04 -10.80
CA TYR A 222 -5.35 -0.33 -9.57
C TYR A 222 -5.05 -1.78 -9.22
N VAL A 223 -4.74 -2.03 -7.96
CA VAL A 223 -4.47 -3.37 -7.45
C VAL A 223 -5.33 -3.64 -6.22
N HIS A 224 -5.98 -4.79 -6.21
CA HIS A 224 -6.86 -5.16 -5.10
C HIS A 224 -6.06 -5.36 -3.82
N VAL A 225 -6.55 -4.85 -2.69
CA VAL A 225 -5.86 -4.94 -1.40
C VAL A 225 -5.60 -6.39 -0.96
N GLN A 226 -6.44 -7.35 -1.34
CA GLN A 226 -6.19 -8.79 -1.10
C GLN A 226 -5.07 -9.33 -1.99
N ASP A 227 -4.93 -8.89 -3.24
CA ASP A 227 -3.81 -9.28 -4.10
C ASP A 227 -2.48 -8.74 -3.55
N ILE A 228 -2.48 -7.52 -2.99
CA ILE A 228 -1.32 -6.99 -2.24
C ILE A 228 -1.00 -7.89 -1.05
N ALA A 229 -1.98 -8.23 -0.23
CA ALA A 229 -1.79 -9.10 0.93
C ALA A 229 -1.28 -10.51 0.53
N ASP A 230 -1.78 -11.06 -0.57
CA ASP A 230 -1.32 -12.35 -1.12
C ASP A 230 0.15 -12.27 -1.56
N ALA A 231 0.59 -11.14 -2.16
CA ALA A 231 2.00 -10.93 -2.49
C ALA A 231 2.90 -10.93 -1.23
N HIS A 232 2.44 -10.33 -0.13
CA HIS A 232 3.16 -10.37 1.15
C HIS A 232 3.29 -11.80 1.68
N ILE A 233 2.22 -12.61 1.61
CA ILE A 233 2.26 -14.00 2.05
C ILE A 233 3.25 -14.80 1.21
N GLN A 234 3.26 -14.63 -0.11
CA GLN A 234 4.25 -15.30 -0.96
C GLN A 234 5.68 -14.90 -0.59
N ALA A 235 5.93 -13.61 -0.30
CA ALA A 235 7.22 -13.11 0.15
C ALA A 235 7.65 -13.70 1.51
N ILE A 236 6.69 -14.05 2.37
CA ILE A 236 6.93 -14.69 3.66
C ILE A 236 7.19 -16.19 3.50
N ASP A 237 6.42 -16.86 2.65
CA ASP A 237 6.39 -18.32 2.62
C ASP A 237 7.42 -18.96 1.69
N ARG A 238 7.93 -18.19 0.74
CA ARG A 238 8.90 -18.65 -0.24
C ARG A 238 10.27 -18.04 -0.02
N ASP A 239 11.29 -18.73 -0.42
CA ASP A 239 12.64 -18.20 -0.52
C ASP A 239 12.81 -17.56 -1.89
N LEU A 240 12.63 -16.23 -1.92
CA LEU A 240 12.63 -15.41 -3.12
C LEU A 240 13.76 -14.37 -3.05
N PRO A 241 14.29 -13.92 -4.20
CA PRO A 241 15.38 -12.95 -4.23
C PRO A 241 15.01 -11.64 -3.53
N ALA A 242 15.95 -11.08 -2.76
CA ALA A 242 15.81 -9.75 -2.22
C ALA A 242 15.76 -8.72 -3.36
N GLY A 243 14.91 -7.69 -3.21
CA GLY A 243 14.80 -6.67 -4.24
C GLY A 243 13.55 -5.82 -4.15
N VAL A 244 13.38 -4.98 -5.17
CA VAL A 244 12.20 -4.13 -5.38
C VAL A 244 11.31 -4.77 -6.43
N TYR A 245 10.01 -4.74 -6.22
CA TYR A 245 9.00 -5.35 -7.09
C TYR A 245 7.77 -4.47 -7.21
N ASN A 246 7.25 -4.32 -8.42
CA ASN A 246 5.98 -3.63 -8.64
C ASN A 246 4.79 -4.56 -8.34
N LEU A 247 3.74 -4.00 -7.76
CA LEU A 247 2.43 -4.63 -7.66
C LEU A 247 1.39 -3.75 -8.35
N GLY A 248 0.95 -4.19 -9.51
CA GLY A 248 -0.06 -3.57 -10.37
C GLY A 248 -0.66 -4.61 -11.30
N THR A 249 -1.55 -4.18 -12.19
CA THR A 249 -2.30 -5.05 -13.10
C THR A 249 -1.90 -4.87 -14.56
N LYS A 250 -1.06 -3.90 -14.89
CA LYS A 250 -0.77 -3.38 -16.24
C LYS A 250 -1.97 -2.72 -16.93
N GLN A 251 -3.14 -2.84 -16.34
CA GLN A 251 -4.37 -2.28 -16.87
C GLN A 251 -4.65 -0.95 -16.19
N GLY A 252 -4.51 0.13 -16.93
CA GLY A 252 -4.92 1.44 -16.46
C GLY A 252 -6.42 1.63 -16.57
N ALA A 253 -7.00 2.39 -15.63
CA ALA A 253 -8.35 2.91 -15.77
C ALA A 253 -8.34 4.42 -15.54
N SER A 254 -9.12 5.15 -16.36
CA SER A 254 -9.28 6.57 -16.22
C SER A 254 -10.22 6.91 -15.05
N ASN A 255 -10.15 8.14 -14.57
CA ASN A 255 -11.09 8.57 -13.53
C ASN A 255 -12.55 8.52 -13.98
N ARG A 256 -12.85 8.79 -15.26
CA ARG A 256 -14.21 8.68 -15.80
C ARG A 256 -14.68 7.24 -15.89
N GLU A 257 -13.82 6.32 -16.32
CA GLU A 257 -14.13 4.89 -16.33
C GLU A 257 -14.47 4.37 -14.93
N ILE A 258 -13.70 4.77 -13.90
CA ILE A 258 -13.98 4.41 -12.51
C ILE A 258 -15.35 4.93 -12.07
N ILE A 259 -15.70 6.17 -12.41
CA ILE A 259 -16.98 6.77 -12.05
C ILE A 259 -18.12 6.02 -12.74
N GLN A 260 -18.02 5.79 -14.06
CA GLN A 260 -19.03 5.08 -14.83
C GLN A 260 -19.26 3.66 -14.30
N LEU A 261 -18.17 2.96 -13.97
CA LEU A 261 -18.25 1.62 -13.42
C LEU A 261 -18.88 1.60 -12.02
N ALA A 262 -18.52 2.58 -11.17
CA ALA A 262 -19.15 2.73 -9.86
C ALA A 262 -20.65 3.01 -9.97
N GLU A 263 -21.09 3.86 -10.91
CA GLU A 263 -22.52 4.09 -11.19
C GLU A 263 -23.23 2.82 -11.66
N LYS A 264 -22.60 2.06 -12.56
CA LYS A 264 -23.13 0.78 -13.06
C LYS A 264 -23.33 -0.23 -11.94
N ILE A 265 -22.30 -0.42 -11.09
CA ILE A 265 -22.31 -1.40 -10.00
C ILE A 265 -23.32 -1.02 -8.92
N THR A 266 -23.39 0.26 -8.57
CA THR A 266 -24.27 0.74 -7.50
C THR A 266 -25.72 0.96 -7.95
N GLY A 267 -25.97 1.06 -9.27
CA GLY A 267 -27.27 1.44 -9.84
C GLY A 267 -27.66 2.90 -9.57
N LYS A 268 -26.73 3.73 -9.10
CA LYS A 268 -26.96 5.13 -8.71
C LYS A 268 -26.04 6.06 -9.49
N LYS A 269 -26.52 7.26 -9.80
CA LYS A 269 -25.74 8.32 -10.43
C LYS A 269 -25.06 9.20 -9.38
N VAL A 270 -23.87 9.70 -9.69
CA VAL A 270 -23.16 10.70 -8.88
C VAL A 270 -23.15 12.04 -9.62
N LYS A 271 -23.44 13.12 -8.90
CA LYS A 271 -23.30 14.48 -9.45
C LYS A 271 -21.81 14.82 -9.48
N ILE A 272 -21.31 15.20 -10.65
CA ILE A 272 -19.88 15.51 -10.88
C ILE A 272 -19.73 17.01 -11.13
N THR A 273 -18.72 17.60 -10.49
CA THR A 273 -18.16 18.91 -10.85
C THR A 273 -16.67 18.75 -11.16
N THR A 274 -16.16 19.54 -12.10
CA THR A 274 -14.76 19.53 -12.45
C THR A 274 -14.02 20.60 -11.64
N GLY A 275 -12.97 20.16 -10.94
CA GLY A 275 -11.99 21.02 -10.25
C GLY A 275 -10.66 21.07 -11.03
N PRO A 276 -9.68 21.86 -10.57
CA PRO A 276 -8.37 21.92 -11.18
C PRO A 276 -7.61 20.59 -11.03
N ARG A 277 -6.60 20.37 -11.90
CA ARG A 277 -5.67 19.25 -11.72
C ARG A 277 -5.01 19.32 -10.35
N ARG A 278 -4.71 18.18 -9.77
CA ARG A 278 -3.80 18.12 -8.61
C ARG A 278 -2.37 18.39 -9.07
N ALA A 279 -1.65 19.23 -8.32
CA ALA A 279 -0.22 19.37 -8.53
C ALA A 279 0.49 18.03 -8.31
N GLY A 280 1.37 17.65 -9.24
CA GLY A 280 2.13 16.42 -9.18
C GLY A 280 1.35 15.13 -9.55
N ASP A 281 0.22 15.24 -10.23
CA ASP A 281 -0.49 14.07 -10.77
C ASP A 281 -0.10 13.85 -12.25
N PRO A 282 0.66 12.77 -12.60
CA PRO A 282 0.98 12.45 -13.99
C PRO A 282 -0.27 12.04 -14.78
N ALA A 283 -0.25 12.25 -16.11
CA ALA A 283 -1.38 11.87 -16.96
C ALA A 283 -1.65 10.36 -16.93
N VAL A 284 -0.60 9.54 -16.99
CA VAL A 284 -0.69 8.08 -16.98
C VAL A 284 0.35 7.52 -16.01
N LEU A 285 -0.09 6.60 -15.14
CA LEU A 285 0.82 5.88 -14.24
C LEU A 285 0.30 4.43 -14.07
N THR A 286 0.93 3.50 -14.80
CA THR A 286 0.62 2.07 -14.79
C THR A 286 1.88 1.24 -14.55
N ALA A 287 1.75 0.00 -14.10
CA ALA A 287 2.87 -0.86 -13.71
C ALA A 287 3.00 -2.12 -14.56
N SER A 288 4.23 -2.53 -14.85
CA SER A 288 4.54 -3.94 -15.11
C SER A 288 4.86 -4.63 -13.77
N ALA A 289 4.12 -5.70 -13.45
CA ALA A 289 4.41 -6.59 -12.32
C ALA A 289 5.11 -7.89 -12.79
N ASP A 290 5.73 -7.89 -13.98
CA ASP A 290 6.32 -9.09 -14.57
C ASP A 290 7.42 -9.67 -13.70
N ARG A 291 8.29 -8.81 -13.17
CA ARG A 291 9.38 -9.25 -12.30
C ARG A 291 8.89 -10.01 -11.07
N TRP A 292 7.82 -9.55 -10.41
CA TRP A 292 7.24 -10.28 -9.29
C TRP A 292 6.56 -11.56 -9.74
N SER A 293 5.82 -11.50 -10.85
CA SER A 293 5.17 -12.68 -11.44
C SER A 293 6.16 -13.79 -11.80
N GLU A 294 7.29 -13.44 -12.40
CA GLU A 294 8.34 -14.39 -12.82
C GLU A 294 8.97 -15.12 -11.62
N VAL A 295 9.31 -14.40 -10.55
CA VAL A 295 9.99 -15.02 -9.40
C VAL A 295 9.03 -15.73 -8.45
N SER A 296 7.77 -15.27 -8.34
CA SER A 296 6.82 -15.76 -7.36
C SER A 296 5.66 -16.55 -7.95
N GLY A 297 5.39 -16.42 -9.25
CA GLY A 297 4.16 -16.93 -9.87
C GLY A 297 2.90 -16.16 -9.47
N TRP A 298 3.06 -14.99 -8.83
CA TRP A 298 1.94 -14.14 -8.45
C TRP A 298 1.24 -13.55 -9.68
N GLN A 299 -0.07 -13.51 -9.65
CA GLN A 299 -0.91 -12.81 -10.61
C GLN A 299 -2.04 -12.09 -9.86
N PRO A 300 -2.43 -10.88 -10.27
CA PRO A 300 -3.62 -10.25 -9.73
C PRO A 300 -4.85 -11.08 -10.07
N LYS A 301 -5.71 -11.33 -9.08
CA LYS A 301 -6.90 -12.18 -9.21
C LYS A 301 -8.17 -11.39 -9.47
N TRP A 302 -8.20 -10.13 -9.00
CA TRP A 302 -9.40 -9.33 -8.96
C TRP A 302 -9.35 -8.26 -10.05
N ASN A 303 -10.43 -8.16 -10.82
CA ASN A 303 -10.60 -7.12 -11.84
C ASN A 303 -11.23 -5.84 -11.23
N MET A 304 -11.45 -4.80 -12.04
CA MET A 304 -11.98 -3.53 -11.59
C MET A 304 -13.42 -3.62 -11.08
N ASP A 305 -14.27 -4.46 -11.71
CA ASP A 305 -15.63 -4.72 -11.23
C ASP A 305 -15.63 -5.32 -9.83
N ASP A 306 -14.74 -6.27 -9.55
CA ASP A 306 -14.56 -6.87 -8.23
C ASP A 306 -14.08 -5.84 -7.21
N MET A 307 -13.08 -5.03 -7.59
CA MET A 307 -12.49 -4.00 -6.71
C MET A 307 -13.57 -3.01 -6.24
N ILE A 308 -14.39 -2.51 -7.16
CA ILE A 308 -15.46 -1.56 -6.86
C ILE A 308 -16.61 -2.25 -6.10
N SER A 309 -16.99 -3.47 -6.50
CA SER A 309 -18.06 -4.22 -5.83
C SER A 309 -17.73 -4.54 -4.39
N HIS A 310 -16.50 -5.04 -4.11
CA HIS A 310 -16.05 -5.33 -2.75
C HIS A 310 -15.97 -4.06 -1.89
N ALA A 311 -15.47 -2.94 -2.45
CA ALA A 311 -15.47 -1.66 -1.76
C ALA A 311 -16.88 -1.16 -1.48
N TRP A 312 -17.82 -1.29 -2.45
CA TRP A 312 -19.21 -0.90 -2.25
C TRP A 312 -19.91 -1.70 -1.16
N TYR A 313 -19.69 -3.03 -1.16
CA TYR A 313 -20.23 -3.89 -0.11
C TYR A 313 -19.70 -3.51 1.27
N TRP A 314 -18.40 -3.18 1.38
CA TRP A 314 -17.80 -2.69 2.62
C TRP A 314 -18.44 -1.41 3.14
N TYR A 315 -18.70 -0.43 2.27
CA TYR A 315 -19.27 0.86 2.67
C TYR A 315 -20.76 0.80 3.05
N ASN A 316 -21.47 -0.29 2.74
CA ASN A 316 -22.91 -0.46 2.97
C ASN A 316 -23.27 -1.55 3.98
N ARG A 317 -22.32 -2.09 4.67
CA ARG A 317 -22.54 -3.10 5.72
C ARG A 317 -23.04 -2.48 7.01
#